data_a0dcf512951b6ff09f37e384b5a4b212
#
_entry.id   a0dcf512951b6ff09f37e384b5a4b212
#
_cell.length_a   1.000
_cell.length_b   1.000
_cell.length_c   1.000
_cell.angle_alpha   90.00
_cell.angle_beta   90.00
_cell.angle_gamma   90.00
#
_symmetry.space_group_name_H-M   'P 1'
#
loop_
_entity.id
_entity.type
_entity.pdbx_description
1 polymer ?
#
loop_
_entity_poly.entity_id
_entity_poly.type
_entity_poly.pdbx_seq_one_letter_code
_entity_poly.pdbx_strand_id
1 'polypeptide(L)'
;FFFFFNDTATTEIYTLSLHDALPIFTDNTYAADHYHHYKEDVALMAECGFSSYRFSLSWSRIIPHADGKVNPEGIAFYNDLINELVAHNITPIVTLYHYDLPVWVDELGGWKSRDTVERFEHYCRVCFENFGDRVKYWLSLNEQNMQICYGNWLGVSKGCDDWFKDQWKINHIMNLCHAKAVNACHEMVAGGKIGPVPGCVPIYPETCRPEDQIAAMNAEEFTEKFWIDTYVYGEYSNFIKHYWKENDIDIGMQPGDAELMKSAKIDFIAVNCYRSNVAKYAPHDAKQQDYLLNKNGVKGQMVFPVEPGRYALTRNPYVEYTDWDWEIDPSCLRYEMRYLWDHYHLPMMITENGYGAHETKDADGQVHDQGRIDYLREHIYQLGMAIEDGCEVIAYNPWSFTDLLSTGNGMAKRYGLVYIDTTDEEQNAAKSVEELSMKRIRKDSFYWYQKVIRSPSPANRHKKAPEGSFAATLRGKG
;
A
#
# COMPACT_ATOMS: atom_id res chain seq x y z
N PHE A 1 5.92 -2.19 7.92
CA PHE A 1 5.56 -1.18 6.95
C PHE A 1 5.91 0.16 7.50
N PHE A 2 7.14 0.55 7.36
CA PHE A 2 7.56 1.83 7.82
C PHE A 2 8.21 2.53 6.67
N PHE A 3 7.50 3.53 6.15
CA PHE A 3 8.10 4.54 5.36
C PHE A 3 8.53 5.59 6.32
N PHE A 4 9.76 5.66 6.67
CA PHE A 4 10.18 6.49 7.71
C PHE A 4 11.43 7.14 7.42
N PHE A 5 11.18 8.20 7.53
CA PHE A 5 11.75 9.43 7.84
C PHE A 5 12.37 9.32 9.22
N ASN A 6 13.61 9.03 9.29
CA ASN A 6 14.32 9.06 10.52
C ASN A 6 15.01 10.38 10.70
N ASP A 7 14.63 11.02 11.80
CA ASP A 7 15.30 12.21 12.26
C ASP A 7 16.12 11.84 13.50
N THR A 8 17.43 11.80 13.33
CA THR A 8 18.36 11.59 14.43
C THR A 8 18.60 12.85 15.26
N ALA A 9 18.01 13.99 14.88
CA ALA A 9 18.36 15.27 15.47
C ALA A 9 17.52 15.70 16.69
N THR A 10 16.27 15.21 16.83
CA THR A 10 15.44 15.64 17.97
C THR A 10 14.40 14.61 18.37
N THR A 11 14.50 14.16 19.59
CA THR A 11 13.46 13.49 20.38
C THR A 11 12.98 12.15 19.81
N GLU A 12 13.12 11.12 20.61
CA GLU A 12 12.54 9.80 20.42
C GLU A 12 11.08 9.90 19.98
N ILE A 13 10.86 9.93 18.65
CA ILE A 13 9.54 9.83 18.07
C ILE A 13 9.21 8.34 18.05
N TYR A 14 8.54 7.88 19.08
CA TYR A 14 8.14 6.50 19.22
C TYR A 14 6.93 6.23 18.33
N THR A 15 7.18 5.57 17.22
CA THR A 15 6.14 4.76 16.57
C THR A 15 6.09 3.41 17.26
N LEU A 16 4.94 2.74 17.24
CA LEU A 16 4.87 1.33 17.61
C LEU A 16 5.97 0.60 16.85
N SER A 17 7.04 0.31 17.57
CA SER A 17 8.10 -0.50 17.02
C SER A 17 7.54 -1.90 16.83
N LEU A 18 7.54 -2.41 15.59
CA LEU A 18 7.35 -3.83 15.31
C LEU A 18 8.44 -4.69 16.01
N HIS A 19 9.39 -4.08 16.71
CA HIS A 19 10.43 -4.74 17.47
C HIS A 19 9.91 -5.86 18.36
N ASP A 20 8.73 -5.70 18.96
CA ASP A 20 8.15 -6.70 19.85
C ASP A 20 7.32 -7.78 19.15
N ALA A 21 6.94 -7.56 17.88
CA ALA A 21 6.03 -8.43 17.15
C ALA A 21 6.69 -9.25 16.03
N LEU A 22 7.80 -8.75 15.47
CA LEU A 22 8.47 -9.40 14.33
C LEU A 22 9.99 -9.46 14.54
N PRO A 23 10.66 -10.53 14.08
CA PRO A 23 12.09 -10.45 13.84
C PRO A 23 12.33 -9.49 12.67
N ILE A 24 12.63 -8.24 12.99
CA ILE A 24 13.06 -7.24 12.03
C ILE A 24 14.54 -7.50 11.77
N PHE A 25 14.91 -7.60 10.50
CA PHE A 25 16.31 -7.79 10.11
C PHE A 25 17.12 -6.52 10.31
N THR A 26 16.48 -5.36 10.18
CA THR A 26 17.05 -4.03 10.33
C THR A 26 16.09 -3.18 11.13
N ASP A 27 16.60 -2.44 12.11
CA ASP A 27 15.80 -1.41 12.73
C ASP A 27 15.55 -0.27 11.71
N ASN A 28 14.52 0.51 11.93
CA ASN A 28 14.11 1.55 10.98
C ASN A 28 14.78 2.91 11.25
N THR A 29 15.87 2.92 12.02
CA THR A 29 16.56 4.16 12.43
C THR A 29 17.03 4.96 11.22
N TYR A 30 17.60 4.32 10.22
CA TYR A 30 18.12 5.02 9.03
C TYR A 30 17.29 4.78 7.78
N ALA A 31 16.79 3.56 7.55
CA ALA A 31 15.99 3.17 6.38
C ALA A 31 16.59 3.70 5.06
N ALA A 32 15.86 4.49 4.28
CA ALA A 32 16.34 5.16 3.06
C ALA A 32 16.82 6.59 3.30
N ASP A 33 16.71 7.10 4.51
CA ASP A 33 17.03 8.48 4.90
C ASP A 33 16.46 9.55 3.96
N HIS A 34 15.21 9.39 3.55
CA HIS A 34 14.53 10.36 2.69
C HIS A 34 14.40 11.73 3.37
N TYR A 35 14.34 11.76 4.69
CA TYR A 35 14.23 13.00 5.47
C TYR A 35 15.35 13.99 5.15
N HIS A 36 16.59 13.54 5.12
CA HIS A 36 17.74 14.38 4.81
C HIS A 36 17.99 14.53 3.31
N HIS A 37 17.53 13.56 2.51
CA HIS A 37 17.79 13.48 1.07
C HIS A 37 16.61 13.86 0.16
N TYR A 38 15.47 14.35 0.73
CA TYR A 38 14.25 14.57 -0.07
C TYR A 38 14.46 15.47 -1.29
N LYS A 39 15.34 16.48 -1.22
CA LYS A 39 15.64 17.36 -2.37
C LYS A 39 16.34 16.61 -3.50
N GLU A 40 17.31 15.77 -3.17
CA GLU A 40 17.98 14.90 -4.13
C GLU A 40 16.99 13.89 -4.74
N ASP A 41 16.18 13.27 -3.90
CA ASP A 41 15.18 12.29 -4.33
C ASP A 41 14.13 12.94 -5.25
N VAL A 42 13.62 14.13 -4.93
CA VAL A 42 12.68 14.88 -5.77
C VAL A 42 13.34 15.32 -7.08
N ALA A 43 14.60 15.75 -7.06
CA ALA A 43 15.34 16.07 -8.29
C ALA A 43 15.49 14.84 -9.21
N LEU A 44 15.75 13.65 -8.63
CA LEU A 44 15.79 12.39 -9.38
C LEU A 44 14.42 11.98 -9.94
N MET A 45 13.33 12.22 -9.19
CA MET A 45 11.96 12.00 -9.68
C MET A 45 11.65 12.91 -10.88
N ALA A 46 12.02 14.18 -10.80
CA ALA A 46 11.87 15.13 -11.89
C ALA A 46 12.73 14.75 -13.11
N GLU A 47 13.96 14.30 -12.90
CA GLU A 47 14.83 13.76 -13.96
C GLU A 47 14.20 12.55 -14.63
N CYS A 48 13.60 11.63 -13.86
CA CYS A 48 12.89 10.48 -14.40
C CYS A 48 11.64 10.90 -15.21
N GLY A 49 11.02 12.02 -14.84
CA GLY A 49 9.85 12.58 -15.53
C GLY A 49 8.53 12.30 -14.83
N PHE A 50 8.55 12.06 -13.52
CA PHE A 50 7.33 11.83 -12.73
C PHE A 50 6.43 13.05 -12.74
N SER A 51 5.12 12.81 -12.85
CA SER A 51 4.07 13.83 -12.74
C SER A 51 3.35 13.81 -11.39
N SER A 52 3.53 12.74 -10.62
CA SER A 52 2.98 12.60 -9.26
C SER A 52 3.93 11.79 -8.38
N TYR A 53 3.84 12.03 -7.08
CA TYR A 53 4.55 11.26 -6.06
C TYR A 53 3.63 11.00 -4.87
N ARG A 54 3.47 9.72 -4.53
CA ARG A 54 2.71 9.30 -3.36
C ARG A 54 3.64 9.05 -2.19
N PHE A 55 3.34 9.67 -1.06
CA PHE A 55 4.05 9.48 0.21
C PHE A 55 3.08 9.53 1.39
N SER A 56 3.51 9.06 2.55
CA SER A 56 2.73 9.14 3.79
C SER A 56 3.26 10.22 4.72
N LEU A 57 2.34 10.77 5.50
CA LEU A 57 2.69 11.60 6.66
C LEU A 57 2.88 10.70 7.87
N SER A 58 3.84 11.03 8.73
CA SER A 58 3.97 10.36 10.02
C SER A 58 3.14 11.08 11.07
N TRP A 59 2.13 10.39 11.61
CA TRP A 59 1.29 10.95 12.67
C TRP A 59 2.13 11.32 13.90
N SER A 60 3.08 10.49 14.29
CA SER A 60 3.98 10.76 15.41
C SER A 60 4.90 11.97 15.19
N ARG A 61 5.26 12.28 13.93
CA ARG A 61 6.05 13.48 13.62
C ARG A 61 5.22 14.75 13.72
N ILE A 62 3.94 14.70 13.35
CA ILE A 62 3.04 15.87 13.37
C ILE A 62 2.48 16.11 14.76
N ILE A 63 2.07 15.04 15.48
CA ILE A 63 1.54 15.09 16.86
C ILE A 63 2.30 14.05 17.70
N PRO A 64 3.45 14.41 18.25
CA PRO A 64 4.34 13.45 18.92
C PRO A 64 3.85 12.98 20.29
N HIS A 65 2.92 13.72 20.94
CA HIS A 65 2.51 13.47 22.31
C HIS A 65 0.99 13.47 22.49
N ALA A 66 0.54 12.83 23.57
CA ALA A 66 -0.88 12.67 23.92
C ALA A 66 -1.60 14.00 24.25
N ASP A 67 -0.87 15.08 24.46
CA ASP A 67 -1.45 16.42 24.69
C ASP A 67 -2.02 17.05 23.39
N GLY A 68 -1.85 16.38 22.25
CA GLY A 68 -2.39 16.79 20.95
C GLY A 68 -1.70 18.01 20.32
N LYS A 69 -0.60 18.48 20.90
CA LYS A 69 0.13 19.63 20.34
C LYS A 69 0.82 19.27 19.04
N VAL A 70 0.69 20.20 18.09
CA VAL A 70 1.33 20.09 16.77
C VAL A 70 2.82 20.39 16.90
N ASN A 71 3.65 19.51 16.31
CA ASN A 71 5.10 19.73 16.21
C ASN A 71 5.38 20.66 15.01
N PRO A 72 5.86 21.90 15.25
CA PRO A 72 6.13 22.83 14.15
C PRO A 72 7.26 22.36 13.22
N GLU A 73 8.23 21.59 13.70
CA GLU A 73 9.32 21.04 12.88
C GLU A 73 8.79 19.96 11.94
N GLY A 74 7.87 19.09 12.42
CA GLY A 74 7.21 18.11 11.57
C GLY A 74 6.37 18.76 10.46
N ILE A 75 5.64 19.82 10.78
CA ILE A 75 4.90 20.62 9.81
C ILE A 75 5.84 21.28 8.79
N ALA A 76 6.96 21.86 9.26
CA ALA A 76 7.93 22.51 8.40
C ALA A 76 8.53 21.54 7.37
N PHE A 77 8.95 20.34 7.82
CA PHE A 77 9.49 19.30 6.94
C PHE A 77 8.54 18.94 5.81
N TYR A 78 7.27 18.63 6.13
CA TYR A 78 6.31 18.27 5.09
C TYR A 78 5.95 19.44 4.16
N ASN A 79 5.92 20.66 4.69
CA ASN A 79 5.79 21.86 3.85
C ASN A 79 6.94 21.98 2.85
N ASP A 80 8.17 21.74 3.29
CA ASP A 80 9.36 21.82 2.43
C ASP A 80 9.33 20.73 1.35
N LEU A 81 8.99 19.49 1.72
CA LEU A 81 8.83 18.39 0.76
C LEU A 81 7.74 18.68 -0.28
N ILE A 82 6.57 19.14 0.18
CA ILE A 82 5.44 19.48 -0.72
C ILE A 82 5.81 20.63 -1.64
N ASN A 83 6.48 21.67 -1.13
CA ASN A 83 6.95 22.79 -1.93
C ASN A 83 7.97 22.37 -2.97
N GLU A 84 8.90 21.47 -2.62
CA GLU A 84 9.90 20.93 -3.55
C GLU A 84 9.23 20.13 -4.68
N LEU A 85 8.25 19.28 -4.36
CA LEU A 85 7.48 18.56 -5.36
C LEU A 85 6.75 19.51 -6.32
N VAL A 86 6.05 20.50 -5.77
CA VAL A 86 5.30 21.50 -6.57
C VAL A 86 6.23 22.32 -7.44
N ALA A 87 7.41 22.71 -6.93
CA ALA A 87 8.43 23.45 -7.70
C ALA A 87 8.94 22.64 -8.91
N HIS A 88 8.94 21.32 -8.81
CA HIS A 88 9.29 20.41 -9.90
C HIS A 88 8.08 19.95 -10.75
N ASN A 89 6.90 20.52 -10.56
CA ASN A 89 5.63 20.14 -11.22
C ASN A 89 5.23 18.67 -10.95
N ILE A 90 5.56 18.16 -9.78
CA ILE A 90 5.16 16.83 -9.32
C ILE A 90 3.98 17.00 -8.36
N THR A 91 2.84 16.38 -8.70
CA THR A 91 1.63 16.45 -7.90
C THR A 91 1.79 15.59 -6.64
N PRO A 92 1.69 16.15 -5.42
CA PRO A 92 1.73 15.38 -4.20
C PRO A 92 0.43 14.58 -4.01
N ILE A 93 0.55 13.29 -3.72
CA ILE A 93 -0.54 12.39 -3.31
C ILE A 93 -0.20 11.93 -1.90
N VAL A 94 -1.03 12.27 -0.92
CA VAL A 94 -0.68 12.13 0.49
C VAL A 94 -1.52 11.07 1.19
N THR A 95 -0.85 10.10 1.79
CA THR A 95 -1.45 9.08 2.67
C THR A 95 -1.38 9.58 4.12
N LEU A 96 -2.54 9.64 4.79
CA LEU A 96 -2.63 10.12 6.17
C LEU A 96 -2.06 9.12 7.17
N TYR A 97 -2.28 7.82 6.95
CA TYR A 97 -1.78 6.77 7.83
C TYR A 97 -1.28 5.55 7.05
N HIS A 98 -0.03 5.13 7.33
CA HIS A 98 0.60 3.98 6.67
C HIS A 98 1.31 3.08 7.70
N TYR A 99 0.55 2.54 8.67
CA TYR A 99 0.99 1.59 9.71
C TYR A 99 1.82 2.17 10.88
N ASP A 100 2.04 3.46 10.91
CA ASP A 100 2.88 4.16 11.88
C ASP A 100 2.07 4.76 13.04
N LEU A 101 1.31 3.92 13.74
CA LEU A 101 0.55 4.34 14.92
C LEU A 101 1.49 4.88 16.00
N PRO A 102 1.29 6.13 16.48
CA PRO A 102 2.13 6.66 17.55
C PRO A 102 2.03 5.82 18.84
N VAL A 103 3.15 5.61 19.52
CA VAL A 103 3.19 4.85 20.78
C VAL A 103 2.21 5.39 21.80
N TRP A 104 2.11 6.72 21.93
CA TRP A 104 1.16 7.32 22.86
C TRP A 104 -0.32 7.03 22.51
N VAL A 105 -0.66 6.83 21.22
CA VAL A 105 -2.00 6.38 20.83
C VAL A 105 -2.21 4.94 21.24
N ASP A 106 -1.21 4.07 21.02
CA ASP A 106 -1.26 2.67 21.43
C ASP A 106 -1.40 2.51 22.95
N GLU A 107 -0.63 3.25 23.72
CA GLU A 107 -0.72 3.30 25.20
C GLU A 107 -2.11 3.72 25.69
N LEU A 108 -2.85 4.52 24.92
CA LEU A 108 -4.23 4.93 25.18
C LEU A 108 -5.28 3.97 24.56
N GLY A 109 -4.86 2.78 24.17
CA GLY A 109 -5.70 1.71 23.66
C GLY A 109 -5.66 1.49 22.13
N GLY A 110 -4.91 2.34 21.40
CA GLY A 110 -4.69 2.16 19.96
C GLY A 110 -5.97 2.03 19.16
N TRP A 111 -5.95 1.17 18.16
CA TRP A 111 -7.13 0.85 17.34
C TRP A 111 -8.24 0.09 18.09
N LYS A 112 -8.01 -0.32 19.34
CA LYS A 112 -9.04 -0.91 20.21
C LYS A 112 -9.89 0.15 20.91
N SER A 113 -9.39 1.36 21.02
CA SER A 113 -10.05 2.48 21.70
C SER A 113 -10.90 3.29 20.73
N ARG A 114 -12.16 3.52 21.08
CA ARG A 114 -13.05 4.40 20.29
C ARG A 114 -12.56 5.85 20.26
N ASP A 115 -11.84 6.29 21.32
CA ASP A 115 -11.28 7.64 21.36
C ASP A 115 -10.25 7.89 20.25
N THR A 116 -9.72 6.83 19.64
CA THR A 116 -8.80 6.94 18.50
C THR A 116 -9.49 7.59 17.28
N VAL A 117 -10.80 7.48 17.16
CA VAL A 117 -11.56 8.13 16.09
C VAL A 117 -11.41 9.66 16.14
N GLU A 118 -11.59 10.24 17.32
CA GLU A 118 -11.46 11.70 17.51
C GLU A 118 -9.99 12.15 17.43
N ARG A 119 -9.06 11.34 17.94
CA ARG A 119 -7.61 11.62 17.83
C ARG A 119 -7.15 11.62 16.37
N PHE A 120 -7.62 10.65 15.59
CA PHE A 120 -7.30 10.56 14.17
C PHE A 120 -7.94 11.70 13.36
N GLU A 121 -9.20 12.06 13.64
CA GLU A 121 -9.84 13.23 13.03
C GLU A 121 -9.05 14.51 13.32
N HIS A 122 -8.62 14.71 14.57
CA HIS A 122 -7.80 15.87 14.94
C HIS A 122 -6.50 15.92 14.12
N TYR A 123 -5.79 14.80 14.03
CA TYR A 123 -4.58 14.69 13.21
C TYR A 123 -4.85 15.01 11.73
N CYS A 124 -5.92 14.44 11.14
CA CYS A 124 -6.30 14.71 9.75
C CYS A 124 -6.59 16.20 9.53
N ARG A 125 -7.34 16.84 10.43
CA ARG A 125 -7.64 18.28 10.35
C ARG A 125 -6.39 19.14 10.39
N VAL A 126 -5.43 18.81 11.25
CA VAL A 126 -4.11 19.48 11.28
C VAL A 126 -3.40 19.33 9.93
N CYS A 127 -3.42 18.15 9.33
CA CYS A 127 -2.81 17.91 8.01
C CYS A 127 -3.50 18.73 6.91
N PHE A 128 -4.84 18.75 6.88
CA PHE A 128 -5.61 19.51 5.89
C PHE A 128 -5.41 21.01 6.01
N GLU A 129 -5.35 21.54 7.23
CA GLU A 129 -5.08 22.96 7.49
C GLU A 129 -3.72 23.40 6.97
N ASN A 130 -2.68 22.57 7.18
CA ASN A 130 -1.30 22.95 6.85
C ASN A 130 -0.86 22.64 5.41
N PHE A 131 -1.54 21.69 4.74
CA PHE A 131 -1.09 21.20 3.43
C PHE A 131 -2.19 21.24 2.35
N GLY A 132 -3.47 21.40 2.71
CA GLY A 132 -4.61 21.30 1.80
C GLY A 132 -4.71 22.42 0.75
N ASP A 133 -3.93 23.48 0.89
CA ASP A 133 -3.77 24.52 -0.13
C ASP A 133 -3.09 23.99 -1.40
N ARG A 134 -2.11 23.06 -1.24
CA ARG A 134 -1.26 22.49 -2.31
C ARG A 134 -1.56 21.03 -2.60
N VAL A 135 -1.92 20.22 -1.59
CA VAL A 135 -2.28 18.81 -1.74
C VAL A 135 -3.78 18.70 -2.06
N LYS A 136 -4.10 18.05 -3.18
CA LYS A 136 -5.50 17.83 -3.62
C LYS A 136 -5.91 16.37 -3.64
N TYR A 137 -4.98 15.43 -3.60
CA TYR A 137 -5.24 13.99 -3.55
C TYR A 137 -4.79 13.42 -2.22
N TRP A 138 -5.78 12.89 -1.47
CA TRP A 138 -5.58 12.35 -0.14
C TRP A 138 -5.97 10.87 -0.07
N LEU A 139 -5.26 10.13 0.72
CA LEU A 139 -5.51 8.72 1.00
C LEU A 139 -5.64 8.55 2.51
N SER A 140 -6.72 7.92 2.97
CA SER A 140 -7.01 7.87 4.41
C SER A 140 -6.11 6.88 5.15
N LEU A 141 -6.37 5.60 5.00
CA LEU A 141 -5.66 4.51 5.66
C LEU A 141 -5.07 3.58 4.60
N ASN A 142 -3.77 3.30 4.69
CA ASN A 142 -3.15 2.32 3.81
C ASN A 142 -3.50 0.91 4.24
N GLU A 143 -4.03 0.12 3.30
CA GLU A 143 -4.28 -1.32 3.43
C GLU A 143 -4.90 -1.73 4.77
N GLN A 144 -5.99 -1.08 5.17
CA GLN A 144 -6.72 -1.45 6.38
C GLN A 144 -7.08 -2.94 6.38
N ASN A 145 -7.47 -3.49 5.24
CA ASN A 145 -7.77 -4.91 5.08
C ASN A 145 -6.56 -5.79 5.42
N MET A 146 -5.36 -5.43 4.97
CA MET A 146 -4.14 -6.19 5.29
C MET A 146 -3.80 -6.11 6.77
N GLN A 147 -4.05 -4.97 7.42
CA GLN A 147 -3.85 -4.83 8.86
C GLN A 147 -4.77 -5.75 9.67
N ILE A 148 -5.97 -6.02 9.17
CA ILE A 148 -6.91 -6.94 9.80
C ILE A 148 -6.59 -8.39 9.44
N CYS A 149 -6.45 -8.71 8.16
CA CYS A 149 -6.16 -10.08 7.71
C CYS A 149 -4.83 -10.63 8.26
N TYR A 150 -3.85 -9.77 8.41
CA TYR A 150 -2.50 -10.13 8.87
C TYR A 150 -2.13 -9.50 10.22
N GLY A 151 -3.13 -9.19 11.05
CA GLY A 151 -2.96 -8.45 12.30
C GLY A 151 -2.02 -9.12 13.30
N ASN A 152 -1.98 -10.44 13.34
CA ASN A 152 -1.02 -11.21 14.16
C ASN A 152 0.42 -10.96 13.71
N TRP A 153 0.63 -10.85 12.42
CA TRP A 153 1.96 -10.61 11.84
C TRP A 153 2.35 -9.13 11.89
N LEU A 154 1.38 -8.22 11.72
CA LEU A 154 1.60 -6.77 11.73
C LEU A 154 1.56 -6.17 13.15
N GLY A 155 1.36 -6.97 14.18
CA GLY A 155 1.32 -6.53 15.57
C GLY A 155 0.02 -5.83 15.99
N VAL A 156 -0.97 -5.72 15.10
CA VAL A 156 -2.27 -5.12 15.41
C VAL A 156 -3.04 -5.91 16.45
N SER A 157 -2.83 -7.24 16.52
CA SER A 157 -3.43 -8.13 17.50
C SER A 157 -2.82 -8.01 18.90
N LYS A 158 -1.73 -7.27 19.07
CA LYS A 158 -1.05 -7.12 20.38
C LYS A 158 -2.01 -6.60 21.45
N GLY A 159 -2.12 -7.33 22.55
CA GLY A 159 -3.01 -7.00 23.66
C GLY A 159 -4.51 -7.22 23.36
N CYS A 160 -4.88 -8.01 22.37
CA CYS A 160 -6.21 -8.55 22.18
C CYS A 160 -6.35 -9.86 22.97
N ASP A 161 -7.48 -10.05 23.62
CA ASP A 161 -7.79 -11.29 24.34
C ASP A 161 -8.28 -12.38 23.37
N ASP A 162 -9.05 -11.98 22.36
CA ASP A 162 -9.62 -12.85 21.32
C ASP A 162 -9.48 -12.15 19.96
N TRP A 163 -8.38 -12.39 19.26
CA TRP A 163 -8.14 -11.78 17.94
C TRP A 163 -9.23 -12.11 16.93
N PHE A 164 -9.79 -13.28 16.97
CA PHE A 164 -10.89 -13.69 16.08
C PHE A 164 -12.09 -12.74 16.15
N LYS A 165 -12.40 -12.22 17.36
CA LYS A 165 -13.49 -11.26 17.57
C LYS A 165 -13.00 -9.80 17.54
N ASP A 166 -11.88 -9.51 18.19
CA ASP A 166 -11.41 -8.15 18.39
C ASP A 166 -10.99 -7.46 17.08
N GLN A 167 -10.50 -8.22 16.09
CA GLN A 167 -10.19 -7.67 14.76
C GLN A 167 -11.37 -6.92 14.12
N TRP A 168 -12.61 -7.35 14.34
CA TRP A 168 -13.80 -6.72 13.78
C TRP A 168 -14.18 -5.42 14.48
N LYS A 169 -13.92 -5.33 15.79
CA LYS A 169 -14.04 -4.07 16.53
C LYS A 169 -12.98 -3.07 16.06
N ILE A 170 -11.74 -3.51 15.94
CA ILE A 170 -10.63 -2.70 15.42
C ILE A 170 -10.97 -2.21 14.00
N ASN A 171 -11.41 -3.11 13.13
CA ASN A 171 -11.84 -2.75 11.79
C ASN A 171 -12.96 -1.70 11.79
N HIS A 172 -13.93 -1.81 12.69
CA HIS A 172 -15.01 -0.83 12.80
C HIS A 172 -14.48 0.54 13.22
N ILE A 173 -13.58 0.62 14.21
CA ILE A 173 -12.93 1.88 14.60
C ILE A 173 -12.16 2.50 13.43
N MET A 174 -11.42 1.70 12.66
CA MET A 174 -10.70 2.19 11.48
C MET A 174 -11.65 2.70 10.39
N ASN A 175 -12.82 2.06 10.19
CA ASN A 175 -13.86 2.56 9.27
C ASN A 175 -14.43 3.91 9.71
N LEU A 176 -14.62 4.12 11.00
CA LEU A 176 -15.04 5.42 11.54
C LEU A 176 -13.96 6.49 11.34
N CYS A 177 -12.69 6.14 11.56
CA CYS A 177 -11.54 7.01 11.27
C CYS A 177 -11.50 7.41 9.79
N HIS A 178 -11.68 6.44 8.88
CA HIS A 178 -11.79 6.71 7.45
C HIS A 178 -12.93 7.70 7.16
N ALA A 179 -14.12 7.44 7.70
CA ALA A 179 -15.29 8.29 7.47
C ALA A 179 -15.08 9.74 7.97
N LYS A 180 -14.46 9.90 9.14
CA LYS A 180 -14.08 11.22 9.68
C LYS A 180 -13.08 11.94 8.78
N ALA A 181 -12.06 11.23 8.30
CA ALA A 181 -11.06 11.80 7.39
C ALA A 181 -11.68 12.26 6.07
N VAL A 182 -12.60 11.47 5.47
CA VAL A 182 -13.31 11.83 4.24
C VAL A 182 -14.13 13.11 4.44
N ASN A 183 -14.93 13.16 5.48
CA ASN A 183 -15.79 14.33 5.76
C ASN A 183 -14.94 15.57 6.05
N ALA A 184 -13.87 15.46 6.85
CA ALA A 184 -12.98 16.57 7.16
C ALA A 184 -12.22 17.08 5.91
N CYS A 185 -11.81 16.19 5.00
CA CYS A 185 -11.18 16.58 3.74
C CYS A 185 -12.14 17.44 2.89
N HIS A 186 -13.37 17.01 2.71
CA HIS A 186 -14.36 17.74 1.93
C HIS A 186 -14.77 19.06 2.57
N GLU A 187 -14.77 19.13 3.90
CA GLU A 187 -15.03 20.36 4.65
C GLU A 187 -13.90 21.39 4.49
N MET A 188 -12.65 20.95 4.57
CA MET A 188 -11.50 21.84 4.76
C MET A 188 -10.68 22.10 3.50
N VAL A 189 -10.64 21.16 2.56
CA VAL A 189 -9.76 21.23 1.39
C VAL A 189 -10.55 21.58 0.13
N ALA A 190 -10.47 22.83 -0.30
CA ALA A 190 -11.14 23.28 -1.52
C ALA A 190 -10.64 22.47 -2.75
N GLY A 191 -11.57 21.73 -3.39
CA GLY A 191 -11.26 20.82 -4.50
C GLY A 191 -10.45 19.59 -4.11
N GLY A 192 -10.38 19.30 -2.80
CA GLY A 192 -9.77 18.07 -2.29
C GLY A 192 -10.54 16.83 -2.71
N LYS A 193 -9.80 15.77 -2.99
CA LYS A 193 -10.32 14.44 -3.29
C LYS A 193 -9.67 13.44 -2.37
N ILE A 194 -10.46 12.52 -1.81
CA ILE A 194 -9.98 11.52 -0.86
C ILE A 194 -10.53 10.14 -1.19
N GLY A 195 -9.68 9.12 -1.06
CA GLY A 195 -10.06 7.72 -1.23
C GLY A 195 -9.41 6.79 -0.22
N PRO A 196 -9.91 5.54 -0.10
CA PRO A 196 -9.27 4.46 0.63
C PRO A 196 -8.10 3.89 -0.18
N VAL A 197 -7.26 3.07 0.47
CA VAL A 197 -6.20 2.30 -0.20
C VAL A 197 -6.29 0.84 0.26
N PRO A 198 -7.21 0.02 -0.26
CA PRO A 198 -7.16 -1.41 -0.03
C PRO A 198 -5.94 -2.06 -0.71
N GLY A 199 -5.39 -3.09 -0.07
CA GLY A 199 -4.50 -4.03 -0.72
C GLY A 199 -5.35 -5.02 -1.52
N CYS A 200 -5.22 -5.03 -2.84
CA CYS A 200 -6.01 -5.86 -3.73
C CYS A 200 -5.20 -7.06 -4.21
N VAL A 201 -5.77 -8.25 -4.05
CA VAL A 201 -5.19 -9.51 -4.47
C VAL A 201 -6.29 -10.34 -5.13
N PRO A 202 -6.57 -10.15 -6.43
CA PRO A 202 -7.58 -10.94 -7.14
C PRO A 202 -7.42 -12.43 -6.90
N ILE A 203 -8.51 -13.14 -6.64
CA ILE A 203 -8.47 -14.55 -6.29
C ILE A 203 -9.19 -15.36 -7.35
N TYR A 204 -8.44 -16.21 -8.06
CA TYR A 204 -9.00 -17.11 -9.07
C TYR A 204 -9.43 -18.43 -8.45
N PRO A 205 -10.49 -19.08 -8.95
CA PRO A 205 -10.81 -20.45 -8.55
C PRO A 205 -9.73 -21.42 -9.09
N GLU A 206 -9.33 -22.42 -8.29
CA GLU A 206 -8.33 -23.41 -8.70
C GLU A 206 -8.81 -24.22 -9.92
N THR A 207 -10.11 -24.47 -9.99
CA THR A 207 -10.75 -25.16 -11.13
C THR A 207 -12.10 -24.54 -11.46
N CYS A 208 -12.74 -25.00 -12.54
CA CYS A 208 -14.11 -24.62 -12.87
C CYS A 208 -15.20 -25.34 -12.02
N ARG A 209 -14.84 -26.08 -10.98
CA ARG A 209 -15.81 -26.71 -10.07
C ARG A 209 -16.59 -25.62 -9.35
N PRO A 210 -17.94 -25.80 -9.21
CA PRO A 210 -18.77 -24.81 -8.51
C PRO A 210 -18.29 -24.50 -7.09
N GLU A 211 -17.77 -25.51 -6.37
CA GLU A 211 -17.25 -25.35 -5.01
C GLU A 211 -16.01 -24.43 -4.97
N ASP A 212 -15.14 -24.52 -5.97
CA ASP A 212 -13.95 -23.66 -6.07
C ASP A 212 -14.33 -22.22 -6.46
N GLN A 213 -15.39 -22.03 -7.26
CA GLN A 213 -15.95 -20.70 -7.54
C GLN A 213 -16.45 -20.02 -6.27
N ILE A 214 -17.21 -20.76 -5.44
CA ILE A 214 -17.70 -20.24 -4.16
C ILE A 214 -16.54 -20.00 -3.19
N ALA A 215 -15.51 -20.86 -3.20
CA ALA A 215 -14.31 -20.67 -2.38
C ALA A 215 -13.55 -19.38 -2.75
N ALA A 216 -13.39 -19.10 -4.05
CA ALA A 216 -12.77 -17.84 -4.51
C ALA A 216 -13.61 -16.63 -4.07
N MET A 217 -14.94 -16.66 -4.23
CA MET A 217 -15.83 -15.58 -3.75
C MET A 217 -15.69 -15.36 -2.23
N ASN A 218 -15.63 -16.43 -1.44
CA ASN A 218 -15.45 -16.32 0.00
C ASN A 218 -14.08 -15.71 0.36
N ALA A 219 -13.03 -16.14 -0.31
CA ALA A 219 -11.70 -15.62 -0.07
C ALA A 219 -11.61 -14.12 -0.42
N GLU A 220 -12.16 -13.69 -1.55
CA GLU A 220 -12.22 -12.27 -1.93
C GLU A 220 -13.04 -11.44 -0.93
N GLU A 221 -14.18 -11.95 -0.43
CA GLU A 221 -14.99 -11.25 0.58
C GLU A 221 -14.17 -11.00 1.85
N PHE A 222 -13.45 -12.02 2.36
CA PHE A 222 -12.66 -11.91 3.58
C PHE A 222 -11.29 -11.23 3.44
N THR A 223 -10.86 -10.88 2.23
CA THR A 223 -9.55 -10.24 2.03
C THR A 223 -9.66 -8.85 1.42
N GLU A 224 -10.74 -8.55 0.68
CA GLU A 224 -10.78 -7.35 -0.16
C GLU A 224 -12.18 -6.73 -0.28
N LYS A 225 -13.15 -7.47 -0.87
CA LYS A 225 -14.45 -6.91 -1.29
C LYS A 225 -15.25 -6.30 -0.15
N PHE A 226 -15.23 -6.92 1.02
CA PHE A 226 -15.88 -6.40 2.22
C PHE A 226 -15.47 -4.95 2.53
N TRP A 227 -14.17 -4.65 2.42
CA TRP A 227 -13.66 -3.29 2.71
C TRP A 227 -14.05 -2.30 1.62
N ILE A 228 -13.92 -2.68 0.35
CA ILE A 228 -14.25 -1.79 -0.78
C ILE A 228 -15.75 -1.47 -0.76
N ASP A 229 -16.62 -2.47 -0.58
CA ASP A 229 -18.06 -2.27 -0.40
C ASP A 229 -18.35 -1.32 0.76
N THR A 230 -17.69 -1.51 1.90
CA THR A 230 -17.86 -0.66 3.07
C THR A 230 -17.48 0.80 2.79
N TYR A 231 -16.37 1.04 2.09
CA TYR A 231 -15.94 2.39 1.73
C TYR A 231 -16.87 3.07 0.72
N VAL A 232 -17.36 2.32 -0.27
CA VAL A 232 -18.21 2.88 -1.33
C VAL A 232 -19.64 3.10 -0.86
N TYR A 233 -20.24 2.11 -0.19
CA TYR A 233 -21.65 2.15 0.21
C TYR A 233 -21.86 2.74 1.61
N GLY A 234 -20.83 2.79 2.45
CA GLY A 234 -20.91 3.26 3.83
C GLY A 234 -21.71 2.32 4.73
N GLU A 235 -21.77 1.03 4.38
CA GLU A 235 -22.45 0.01 5.16
C GLU A 235 -21.82 -1.37 4.96
N TYR A 236 -21.96 -2.22 5.96
CA TYR A 236 -21.45 -3.59 5.92
C TYR A 236 -22.33 -4.50 5.06
N SER A 237 -21.72 -5.44 4.34
CA SER A 237 -22.42 -6.41 3.52
C SER A 237 -23.32 -7.33 4.39
N ASN A 238 -24.40 -7.87 3.79
CA ASN A 238 -25.26 -8.81 4.49
C ASN A 238 -24.54 -10.13 4.82
N PHE A 239 -23.58 -10.53 3.97
CA PHE A 239 -22.78 -11.72 4.20
C PHE A 239 -21.94 -11.57 5.49
N ILE A 240 -21.25 -10.48 5.68
CA ILE A 240 -20.44 -10.22 6.88
C ILE A 240 -21.30 -10.05 8.13
N LYS A 241 -22.44 -9.36 8.04
CA LYS A 241 -23.40 -9.24 9.17
C LYS A 241 -23.90 -10.62 9.62
N HIS A 242 -24.15 -11.51 8.65
CA HIS A 242 -24.55 -12.90 8.95
C HIS A 242 -23.41 -13.67 9.60
N TYR A 243 -22.20 -13.56 9.06
CA TYR A 243 -21.00 -14.16 9.62
C TYR A 243 -20.75 -13.74 11.08
N TRP A 244 -20.86 -12.45 11.38
CA TRP A 244 -20.73 -11.95 12.76
C TRP A 244 -21.77 -12.53 13.69
N LYS A 245 -23.01 -12.61 13.23
CA LYS A 245 -24.10 -13.19 14.03
C LYS A 245 -23.89 -14.69 14.32
N GLU A 246 -23.45 -15.46 13.33
CA GLU A 246 -23.18 -16.90 13.50
C GLU A 246 -22.01 -17.17 14.46
N ASN A 247 -21.04 -16.25 14.52
CA ASN A 247 -19.85 -16.40 15.36
C ASN A 247 -19.90 -15.58 16.65
N ASP A 248 -21.06 -15.03 17.00
CA ASP A 248 -21.26 -14.21 18.20
C ASP A 248 -20.21 -13.07 18.30
N ILE A 249 -20.00 -12.35 17.18
CA ILE A 249 -19.08 -11.23 17.07
C ILE A 249 -19.85 -9.92 17.23
N ASP A 250 -19.52 -9.18 18.27
CA ASP A 250 -19.95 -7.80 18.49
C ASP A 250 -18.85 -6.83 18.04
N ILE A 251 -19.13 -6.02 17.04
CA ILE A 251 -18.18 -5.01 16.51
C ILE A 251 -18.18 -3.71 17.30
N GLY A 252 -19.03 -3.58 18.33
CA GLY A 252 -19.13 -2.37 19.14
C GLY A 252 -19.83 -1.19 18.44
N MET A 253 -20.77 -1.48 17.50
CA MET A 253 -21.56 -0.45 16.80
C MET A 253 -22.34 0.41 17.78
N GLN A 254 -22.30 1.72 17.61
CA GLN A 254 -23.05 2.68 18.43
C GLN A 254 -24.02 3.54 17.59
N PRO A 255 -25.02 4.17 18.22
CA PRO A 255 -25.89 5.13 17.53
C PRO A 255 -25.06 6.24 16.87
N GLY A 256 -25.34 6.51 15.59
CA GLY A 256 -24.64 7.51 14.77
C GLY A 256 -23.50 6.94 13.91
N ASP A 257 -23.01 5.73 14.16
CA ASP A 257 -21.90 5.13 13.37
C ASP A 257 -22.32 4.86 11.93
N ALA A 258 -23.51 4.31 11.73
CA ALA A 258 -24.04 4.02 10.40
C ALA A 258 -24.23 5.30 9.57
N GLU A 259 -24.73 6.35 10.19
CA GLU A 259 -24.92 7.65 9.58
C GLU A 259 -23.56 8.29 9.21
N LEU A 260 -22.58 8.20 10.10
CA LEU A 260 -21.22 8.67 9.84
C LEU A 260 -20.59 7.93 8.66
N MET A 261 -20.64 6.61 8.63
CA MET A 261 -20.11 5.81 7.53
C MET A 261 -20.80 6.15 6.20
N LYS A 262 -22.13 6.29 6.19
CA LYS A 262 -22.91 6.69 4.99
C LYS A 262 -22.61 8.10 4.49
N SER A 263 -22.21 9.00 5.37
CA SER A 263 -21.87 10.38 5.00
C SER A 263 -20.52 10.49 4.27
N ALA A 264 -19.63 9.53 4.47
CA ALA A 264 -18.29 9.51 3.88
C ALA A 264 -18.34 9.10 2.41
N LYS A 265 -18.38 10.08 1.50
CA LYS A 265 -18.39 9.85 0.06
C LYS A 265 -17.00 9.94 -0.49
N ILE A 266 -16.43 8.81 -0.87
CA ILE A 266 -15.10 8.75 -1.48
C ILE A 266 -15.14 9.26 -2.93
N ASP A 267 -14.03 9.83 -3.40
CA ASP A 267 -13.93 10.40 -4.76
C ASP A 267 -13.33 9.42 -5.77
N PHE A 268 -12.56 8.45 -5.31
CA PHE A 268 -11.89 7.45 -6.12
C PHE A 268 -11.51 6.24 -5.26
N ILE A 269 -11.16 5.13 -5.88
CA ILE A 269 -10.60 3.95 -5.22
C ILE A 269 -9.11 3.89 -5.57
N ALA A 270 -8.23 4.00 -4.57
CA ALA A 270 -6.83 3.70 -4.75
C ALA A 270 -6.54 2.25 -4.39
N VAL A 271 -5.64 1.60 -5.11
CA VAL A 271 -5.33 0.19 -4.89
C VAL A 271 -3.83 -0.07 -4.84
N ASN A 272 -3.43 -0.95 -3.94
CA ASN A 272 -2.12 -1.60 -3.96
C ASN A 272 -2.33 -3.01 -4.53
N CYS A 273 -1.82 -3.27 -5.74
CA CYS A 273 -2.04 -4.54 -6.42
C CYS A 273 -0.72 -5.07 -6.99
N TYR A 274 -0.22 -6.17 -6.43
CA TYR A 274 1.08 -6.74 -6.78
C TYR A 274 1.00 -8.12 -7.43
N ARG A 275 -0.06 -8.86 -7.11
CA ARG A 275 -0.16 -10.29 -7.42
C ARG A 275 -1.62 -10.75 -7.40
N SER A 276 -1.86 -11.98 -7.83
CA SER A 276 -3.11 -12.71 -7.63
C SER A 276 -2.92 -13.85 -6.62
N ASN A 277 -4.01 -14.51 -6.28
CA ASN A 277 -4.01 -15.78 -5.56
C ASN A 277 -4.96 -16.77 -6.25
N VAL A 278 -4.92 -18.01 -5.81
CA VAL A 278 -5.85 -19.08 -6.23
C VAL A 278 -6.51 -19.68 -5.00
N ALA A 279 -7.80 -19.95 -5.07
CA ALA A 279 -8.55 -20.58 -4.00
C ALA A 279 -9.27 -21.84 -4.46
N LYS A 280 -9.32 -22.82 -3.58
CA LYS A 280 -10.16 -24.00 -3.70
C LYS A 280 -11.02 -24.21 -2.47
N TYR A 281 -12.05 -25.02 -2.58
CA TYR A 281 -12.88 -25.41 -1.45
C TYR A 281 -12.06 -26.14 -0.38
N ALA A 282 -12.22 -25.71 0.88
CA ALA A 282 -11.70 -26.38 2.05
C ALA A 282 -12.84 -27.08 2.78
N PRO A 283 -12.81 -28.42 3.00
CA PRO A 283 -13.81 -29.13 3.78
C PRO A 283 -13.90 -28.63 5.23
N HIS A 284 -15.04 -28.83 5.89
CA HIS A 284 -15.24 -28.40 7.28
C HIS A 284 -14.29 -29.06 8.28
N ASP A 285 -13.79 -30.25 7.97
CA ASP A 285 -12.81 -31.00 8.76
C ASP A 285 -11.37 -30.72 8.35
N ALA A 286 -11.13 -29.80 7.40
CA ALA A 286 -9.79 -29.35 7.07
C ALA A 286 -9.13 -28.73 8.30
N LYS A 287 -7.81 -28.89 8.41
CA LYS A 287 -7.05 -28.23 9.47
C LYS A 287 -6.87 -26.76 9.10
N GLN A 288 -7.31 -25.87 10.01
CA GLN A 288 -7.03 -24.46 9.89
C GLN A 288 -5.53 -24.20 9.81
N GLN A 289 -5.13 -23.29 8.94
CA GLN A 289 -3.73 -22.90 8.72
C GLN A 289 -3.65 -21.40 8.52
N ASP A 290 -2.78 -20.78 9.31
CA ASP A 290 -2.52 -19.35 9.19
C ASP A 290 -1.52 -19.07 8.06
N TYR A 291 -1.59 -17.86 7.53
CA TYR A 291 -0.65 -17.37 6.55
C TYR A 291 0.74 -17.17 7.16
N LEU A 292 1.78 -17.71 6.53
CA LEU A 292 3.17 -17.43 6.91
C LEU A 292 3.91 -16.79 5.73
N LEU A 293 4.42 -15.60 5.96
CA LEU A 293 5.23 -14.89 4.99
C LEU A 293 6.59 -15.55 4.78
N ASN A 294 7.02 -15.57 3.54
CA ASN A 294 8.41 -15.84 3.18
C ASN A 294 9.28 -14.63 3.58
N LYS A 295 10.02 -14.75 4.67
CA LYS A 295 10.85 -13.66 5.23
C LYS A 295 12.21 -13.54 4.57
N ASN A 296 12.72 -14.63 4.00
CA ASN A 296 14.12 -14.76 3.60
C ASN A 296 14.33 -14.64 2.10
N GLY A 297 13.28 -14.47 1.30
CA GLY A 297 13.37 -14.45 -0.16
C GLY A 297 13.87 -15.79 -0.73
N VAL A 298 13.46 -16.90 -0.14
CA VAL A 298 13.77 -18.27 -0.61
C VAL A 298 12.47 -18.91 -1.09
N LYS A 299 12.38 -19.20 -2.38
CA LYS A 299 11.17 -19.78 -3.00
C LYS A 299 10.68 -21.02 -2.27
N GLY A 300 9.38 -21.10 -2.05
CA GLY A 300 8.70 -22.23 -1.43
C GLY A 300 8.51 -22.12 0.08
N GLN A 301 8.86 -21.01 0.71
CA GLN A 301 8.72 -20.80 2.16
C GLN A 301 7.38 -20.16 2.57
N MET A 302 6.62 -19.59 1.62
CA MET A 302 5.30 -19.06 1.93
C MET A 302 4.31 -20.18 2.25
N VAL A 303 3.53 -20.00 3.32
CA VAL A 303 2.44 -20.90 3.70
C VAL A 303 1.11 -20.19 3.46
N PHE A 304 0.23 -20.83 2.69
CA PHE A 304 -1.07 -20.29 2.34
C PHE A 304 -2.12 -20.61 3.42
N PRO A 305 -3.06 -19.71 3.71
CA PRO A 305 -4.07 -19.91 4.72
C PRO A 305 -5.12 -20.94 4.27
N VAL A 306 -5.70 -21.63 5.26
CA VAL A 306 -6.83 -22.54 5.09
C VAL A 306 -7.92 -22.16 6.10
N GLU A 307 -9.10 -21.80 5.57
CA GLU A 307 -10.31 -21.52 6.33
C GLU A 307 -11.30 -22.69 6.18
N PRO A 308 -11.43 -23.56 7.20
CA PRO A 308 -12.27 -24.75 7.12
C PRO A 308 -13.74 -24.43 6.76
N GLY A 309 -14.29 -25.20 5.83
CA GLY A 309 -15.64 -25.00 5.32
C GLY A 309 -15.81 -23.87 4.32
N ARG A 310 -14.74 -23.13 4.02
CA ARG A 310 -14.79 -21.96 3.14
C ARG A 310 -13.81 -22.06 1.99
N TYR A 311 -12.51 -21.88 2.26
CA TYR A 311 -11.48 -21.89 1.22
C TYR A 311 -10.10 -22.29 1.74
N ALA A 312 -9.27 -22.73 0.83
CA ALA A 312 -7.82 -22.83 1.00
C ALA A 312 -7.14 -22.07 -0.13
N LEU A 313 -6.24 -21.15 0.18
CA LEU A 313 -5.41 -20.54 -0.86
C LEU A 313 -4.34 -21.53 -1.32
N THR A 314 -3.99 -21.48 -2.59
CA THR A 314 -3.05 -22.39 -3.22
C THR A 314 -2.17 -21.67 -4.22
N ARG A 315 -1.10 -22.33 -4.68
CA ARG A 315 -0.25 -21.81 -5.74
C ARG A 315 -0.94 -21.85 -7.10
N ASN A 316 -0.81 -20.79 -7.88
CA ASN A 316 -1.20 -20.77 -9.27
C ASN A 316 -0.16 -21.52 -10.13
N PRO A 317 -0.48 -22.64 -10.78
CA PRO A 317 0.48 -23.39 -11.56
C PRO A 317 0.81 -22.75 -12.93
N TYR A 318 0.13 -21.67 -13.31
CA TYR A 318 0.23 -21.02 -14.62
C TYR A 318 1.04 -19.73 -14.62
N VAL A 319 1.58 -19.31 -13.48
CA VAL A 319 2.39 -18.09 -13.33
C VAL A 319 3.73 -18.39 -12.68
N GLU A 320 4.68 -17.51 -12.90
CA GLU A 320 5.95 -17.54 -12.20
C GLU A 320 5.84 -16.88 -10.82
N TYR A 321 6.86 -17.05 -9.99
CA TYR A 321 6.92 -16.53 -8.64
C TYR A 321 8.23 -15.79 -8.41
N THR A 322 8.12 -14.68 -7.65
CA THR A 322 9.29 -13.99 -7.11
C THR A 322 10.03 -14.87 -6.09
N ASP A 323 11.21 -14.45 -5.64
CA ASP A 323 11.96 -15.14 -4.56
C ASP A 323 11.15 -15.15 -3.24
N TRP A 324 10.24 -14.21 -3.04
CA TRP A 324 9.33 -14.14 -1.89
C TRP A 324 8.00 -14.86 -2.10
N ASP A 325 7.91 -15.75 -3.08
CA ASP A 325 6.70 -16.54 -3.40
C ASP A 325 5.47 -15.69 -3.80
N TRP A 326 5.68 -14.48 -4.33
CA TRP A 326 4.60 -13.68 -4.89
C TRP A 326 4.40 -14.02 -6.36
N GLU A 327 3.15 -14.19 -6.75
CA GLU A 327 2.76 -14.47 -8.14
C GLU A 327 3.18 -13.31 -9.06
N ILE A 328 3.83 -13.64 -10.18
CA ILE A 328 4.08 -12.70 -11.27
C ILE A 328 2.95 -12.86 -12.28
N ASP A 329 1.85 -12.16 -12.03
CA ASP A 329 0.63 -12.20 -12.84
C ASP A 329 0.22 -10.78 -13.27
N PRO A 330 0.70 -10.31 -14.41
CA PRO A 330 0.32 -8.99 -14.92
C PRO A 330 -1.17 -8.83 -15.18
N SER A 331 -1.88 -9.93 -15.50
CA SER A 331 -3.31 -9.91 -15.81
C SER A 331 -4.18 -9.58 -14.60
N CYS A 332 -3.67 -9.80 -13.39
CA CYS A 332 -4.37 -9.47 -12.16
C CYS A 332 -4.75 -7.98 -12.10
N LEU A 333 -3.86 -7.09 -12.58
CA LEU A 333 -4.12 -5.66 -12.59
C LEU A 333 -5.27 -5.28 -13.54
N ARG A 334 -5.33 -5.88 -14.74
CA ARG A 334 -6.47 -5.67 -15.66
C ARG A 334 -7.77 -6.22 -15.10
N TYR A 335 -7.71 -7.43 -14.50
CA TYR A 335 -8.87 -8.05 -13.86
C TYR A 335 -9.43 -7.16 -12.76
N GLU A 336 -8.58 -6.68 -11.87
CA GLU A 336 -8.95 -5.83 -10.75
C GLU A 336 -9.54 -4.49 -11.22
N MET A 337 -8.88 -3.81 -12.15
CA MET A 337 -9.38 -2.53 -12.67
C MET A 337 -10.75 -2.66 -13.31
N ARG A 338 -10.98 -3.73 -14.09
CA ARG A 338 -12.28 -3.98 -14.68
C ARG A 338 -13.34 -4.30 -13.65
N TYR A 339 -12.99 -5.16 -12.67
CA TYR A 339 -13.90 -5.50 -11.59
C TYR A 339 -14.36 -4.24 -10.83
N LEU A 340 -13.43 -3.41 -10.40
CA LEU A 340 -13.74 -2.19 -9.64
C LEU A 340 -14.55 -1.19 -10.47
N TRP A 341 -14.18 -1.00 -11.72
CA TRP A 341 -14.89 -0.07 -12.61
C TRP A 341 -16.33 -0.51 -12.88
N ASP A 342 -16.51 -1.76 -13.21
CA ASP A 342 -17.84 -2.30 -13.54
C ASP A 342 -18.79 -2.35 -12.34
N HIS A 343 -18.25 -2.45 -11.11
CA HIS A 343 -19.06 -2.55 -9.88
C HIS A 343 -19.30 -1.19 -9.22
N TYR A 344 -18.32 -0.31 -9.21
CA TYR A 344 -18.39 0.91 -8.39
C TYR A 344 -18.47 2.20 -9.20
N HIS A 345 -18.04 2.19 -10.46
CA HIS A 345 -18.05 3.35 -11.36
C HIS A 345 -17.34 4.59 -10.78
N LEU A 346 -16.28 4.38 -10.00
CA LEU A 346 -15.43 5.41 -9.45
C LEU A 346 -14.07 5.40 -10.14
N PRO A 347 -13.44 6.57 -10.40
CA PRO A 347 -12.08 6.61 -10.90
C PRO A 347 -11.14 5.81 -10.01
N MET A 348 -10.10 5.21 -10.59
CA MET A 348 -9.16 4.37 -9.87
C MET A 348 -7.75 4.94 -9.92
N MET A 349 -6.99 4.68 -8.86
CA MET A 349 -5.56 5.02 -8.77
C MET A 349 -4.78 3.80 -8.32
N ILE A 350 -3.79 3.38 -9.11
CA ILE A 350 -2.82 2.41 -8.63
C ILE A 350 -1.80 3.16 -7.78
N THR A 351 -1.79 2.89 -6.47
CA THR A 351 -0.91 3.52 -5.50
C THR A 351 0.33 2.73 -5.21
N GLU A 352 0.28 1.41 -5.44
CA GLU A 352 1.44 0.53 -5.36
C GLU A 352 1.31 -0.63 -6.33
N ASN A 353 2.37 -0.85 -7.13
CA ASN A 353 2.61 -2.04 -7.94
C ASN A 353 4.11 -2.16 -8.17
N GLY A 354 4.74 -3.30 -7.88
CA GLY A 354 6.19 -3.39 -7.98
C GLY A 354 6.76 -4.78 -7.73
N TYR A 355 8.05 -4.91 -8.03
CA TYR A 355 8.81 -6.14 -7.97
C TYR A 355 9.94 -6.04 -6.95
N GLY A 356 9.82 -6.80 -5.86
CA GLY A 356 10.87 -6.94 -4.87
C GLY A 356 11.89 -8.01 -5.27
N ALA A 357 13.18 -7.67 -5.26
CA ALA A 357 14.26 -8.56 -5.66
C ALA A 357 15.50 -8.42 -4.76
N HIS A 358 16.33 -9.45 -4.73
CA HIS A 358 17.70 -9.33 -4.26
C HIS A 358 18.52 -8.65 -5.34
N GLU A 359 19.20 -7.56 -5.00
CA GLU A 359 20.00 -6.78 -5.94
C GLU A 359 21.32 -6.35 -5.31
N THR A 360 22.36 -6.36 -6.11
CA THR A 360 23.70 -5.94 -5.72
C THR A 360 24.32 -5.07 -6.81
N LYS A 361 25.31 -4.27 -6.43
CA LYS A 361 26.13 -3.53 -7.38
C LYS A 361 27.13 -4.49 -8.07
N ASP A 362 27.35 -4.27 -9.35
CA ASP A 362 28.45 -4.91 -10.09
C ASP A 362 29.81 -4.24 -9.78
N ALA A 363 30.86 -4.68 -10.46
CA ALA A 363 32.21 -4.15 -10.28
C ALA A 363 32.36 -2.67 -10.66
N ASP A 364 31.49 -2.15 -11.54
CA ASP A 364 31.45 -0.77 -11.99
C ASP A 364 30.49 0.08 -11.14
N GLY A 365 29.88 -0.50 -10.11
CA GLY A 365 28.93 0.15 -9.20
C GLY A 365 27.53 0.33 -9.79
N GLN A 366 27.19 -0.36 -10.88
CA GLN A 366 25.87 -0.34 -11.50
C GLN A 366 24.96 -1.42 -10.90
N VAL A 367 23.65 -1.22 -11.01
CA VAL A 367 22.63 -2.20 -10.57
C VAL A 367 21.75 -2.55 -11.76
N HIS A 368 21.82 -3.82 -12.14
CA HIS A 368 21.06 -4.40 -13.26
C HIS A 368 19.83 -5.13 -12.73
N ASP A 369 18.64 -4.56 -13.00
CA ASP A 369 17.38 -5.05 -12.48
C ASP A 369 16.36 -5.40 -13.59
N GLN A 370 16.78 -6.22 -14.55
CA GLN A 370 15.97 -6.63 -15.69
C GLN A 370 14.62 -7.25 -15.28
N GLY A 371 14.59 -8.03 -14.18
CA GLY A 371 13.35 -8.62 -13.67
C GLY A 371 12.30 -7.57 -13.31
N ARG A 372 12.70 -6.43 -12.75
CA ARG A 372 11.83 -5.30 -12.46
C ARG A 372 11.30 -4.65 -13.75
N ILE A 373 12.17 -4.47 -14.75
CA ILE A 373 11.78 -3.94 -16.06
C ILE A 373 10.71 -4.83 -16.69
N ASP A 374 10.92 -6.14 -16.67
CA ASP A 374 10.00 -7.11 -17.27
C ASP A 374 8.66 -7.12 -16.53
N TYR A 375 8.69 -7.13 -15.20
CA TYR A 375 7.48 -7.04 -14.38
C TYR A 375 6.67 -5.76 -14.65
N LEU A 376 7.31 -4.59 -14.57
CA LEU A 376 6.64 -3.31 -14.78
C LEU A 376 6.11 -3.17 -16.23
N ARG A 377 6.86 -3.66 -17.23
CA ARG A 377 6.43 -3.61 -18.62
C ARG A 377 5.10 -4.35 -18.83
N GLU A 378 5.02 -5.59 -18.35
CA GLU A 378 3.84 -6.41 -18.53
C GLU A 378 2.64 -5.88 -17.72
N HIS A 379 2.84 -5.39 -16.49
CA HIS A 379 1.77 -4.80 -15.69
C HIS A 379 1.26 -3.48 -16.30
N ILE A 380 2.14 -2.61 -16.77
CA ILE A 380 1.76 -1.36 -17.46
C ILE A 380 1.01 -1.67 -18.78
N TYR A 381 1.42 -2.74 -19.49
CA TYR A 381 0.69 -3.19 -20.67
C TYR A 381 -0.75 -3.62 -20.32
N GLN A 382 -0.93 -4.42 -19.27
CA GLN A 382 -2.27 -4.84 -18.83
C GLN A 382 -3.11 -3.68 -18.31
N LEU A 383 -2.49 -2.70 -17.66
CA LEU A 383 -3.17 -1.47 -17.29
C LEU A 383 -3.65 -0.68 -18.52
N GLY A 384 -2.82 -0.60 -19.54
CA GLY A 384 -3.20 -0.02 -20.85
C GLY A 384 -4.41 -0.72 -21.47
N MET A 385 -4.44 -2.06 -21.39
CA MET A 385 -5.59 -2.85 -21.85
C MET A 385 -6.85 -2.60 -21.01
N ALA A 386 -6.72 -2.41 -19.68
CA ALA A 386 -7.86 -2.04 -18.83
C ALA A 386 -8.45 -0.67 -19.23
N ILE A 387 -7.61 0.30 -19.56
CA ILE A 387 -8.05 1.61 -20.05
C ILE A 387 -8.73 1.48 -21.42
N GLU A 388 -8.23 0.63 -22.32
CA GLU A 388 -8.88 0.31 -23.61
C GLU A 388 -10.22 -0.42 -23.42
N ASP A 389 -10.37 -1.20 -22.33
CA ASP A 389 -11.65 -1.82 -21.95
C ASP A 389 -12.67 -0.80 -21.36
N GLY A 390 -12.26 0.46 -21.14
CA GLY A 390 -13.12 1.56 -20.69
C GLY A 390 -12.95 1.95 -19.22
N CYS A 391 -11.97 1.40 -18.51
CA CYS A 391 -11.69 1.76 -17.12
C CYS A 391 -11.11 3.18 -17.00
N GLU A 392 -11.59 3.96 -16.04
CA GLU A 392 -11.03 5.27 -15.72
C GLU A 392 -9.92 5.15 -14.68
N VAL A 393 -8.67 5.23 -15.13
CA VAL A 393 -7.47 5.18 -14.28
C VAL A 393 -6.79 6.54 -14.29
N ILE A 394 -6.69 7.18 -13.13
CA ILE A 394 -6.19 8.56 -12.98
C ILE A 394 -4.70 8.64 -12.64
N ALA A 395 -4.11 7.59 -12.07
CA ALA A 395 -2.68 7.55 -11.78
C ALA A 395 -2.16 6.10 -11.66
N TYR A 396 -0.86 5.93 -11.92
CA TYR A 396 -0.09 4.72 -11.65
C TYR A 396 1.20 5.08 -10.94
N ASN A 397 1.39 4.57 -9.74
CA ASN A 397 2.58 4.81 -8.93
C ASN A 397 3.30 3.47 -8.68
N PRO A 398 4.46 3.25 -9.29
CA PRO A 398 5.24 2.05 -9.03
C PRO A 398 5.76 2.04 -7.59
N TRP A 399 5.79 0.87 -6.99
CA TRP A 399 6.42 0.63 -5.71
C TRP A 399 7.80 0.04 -5.91
N SER A 400 8.88 0.80 -5.69
CA SER A 400 8.94 2.15 -5.15
C SER A 400 9.89 3.02 -6.00
N PHE A 401 10.03 4.30 -5.68
CA PHE A 401 11.02 5.14 -6.37
C PHE A 401 12.44 4.82 -5.92
N THR A 402 12.72 4.91 -4.62
CA THR A 402 13.98 4.48 -4.01
C THR A 402 13.82 3.12 -3.37
N ASP A 403 14.90 2.38 -3.19
CA ASP A 403 14.90 1.28 -2.25
C ASP A 403 14.48 1.76 -0.87
N LEU A 404 13.87 0.88 -0.11
CA LEU A 404 13.29 1.17 1.18
C LEU A 404 13.40 -0.05 2.09
N LEU A 405 13.19 0.15 3.37
CA LEU A 405 13.08 -0.93 4.32
C LEU A 405 11.76 -1.67 4.10
N SER A 406 11.84 -2.85 3.48
CA SER A 406 10.66 -3.69 3.24
C SER A 406 10.19 -4.34 4.54
N THR A 407 8.90 -4.33 4.78
CA THR A 407 8.29 -4.92 5.98
C THR A 407 8.67 -6.38 6.16
N GLY A 408 9.29 -6.68 7.30
CA GLY A 408 9.71 -8.03 7.65
C GLY A 408 10.76 -8.66 6.74
N ASN A 409 11.29 -7.91 5.74
CA ASN A 409 12.31 -8.38 4.81
C ASN A 409 13.55 -7.48 4.77
N GLY A 410 13.55 -6.35 5.49
CA GLY A 410 14.68 -5.43 5.57
C GLY A 410 15.02 -4.73 4.26
N MET A 411 16.27 -4.26 4.15
CA MET A 411 16.84 -3.69 2.92
C MET A 411 17.14 -4.76 1.87
N ALA A 412 17.16 -6.03 2.24
CA ALA A 412 17.45 -7.14 1.32
C ALA A 412 16.40 -7.28 0.20
N LYS A 413 15.13 -6.92 0.46
CA LYS A 413 14.06 -6.93 -0.53
C LYS A 413 13.92 -5.56 -1.17
N ARG A 414 14.59 -5.35 -2.27
CA ARG A 414 14.68 -4.06 -2.95
C ARG A 414 13.56 -3.88 -3.97
N TYR A 415 12.95 -2.69 -3.97
CA TYR A 415 11.83 -2.36 -4.86
C TYR A 415 12.10 -1.14 -5.75
N GLY A 416 13.09 -0.32 -5.40
CA GLY A 416 13.31 0.99 -6.00
C GLY A 416 13.76 0.95 -7.46
N LEU A 417 13.47 2.02 -8.18
CA LEU A 417 14.13 2.37 -9.44
C LEU A 417 15.50 2.99 -9.17
N VAL A 418 15.70 3.47 -7.94
CA VAL A 418 16.96 4.01 -7.44
C VAL A 418 17.43 3.14 -6.28
N TYR A 419 18.65 2.62 -6.39
CA TYR A 419 19.30 1.83 -5.35
C TYR A 419 19.81 2.76 -4.25
N ILE A 420 19.53 2.41 -2.99
CA ILE A 420 20.12 3.05 -1.82
C ILE A 420 21.32 2.21 -1.38
N ASP A 421 22.49 2.83 -1.36
CA ASP A 421 23.77 2.17 -1.10
C ASP A 421 23.99 1.90 0.38
N THR A 422 23.26 0.92 0.90
CA THR A 422 23.35 0.39 2.26
C THR A 422 22.78 -1.02 2.33
N THR A 423 23.17 -1.79 3.33
CA THR A 423 22.65 -3.13 3.63
C THR A 423 22.07 -3.20 5.05
N ASP A 424 21.34 -4.27 5.37
CA ASP A 424 20.83 -4.51 6.71
C ASP A 424 21.97 -4.61 7.74
N GLU A 425 23.07 -5.28 7.39
CA GLU A 425 24.25 -5.43 8.26
C GLU A 425 24.93 -4.09 8.54
N GLU A 426 25.07 -3.24 7.50
CA GLU A 426 25.66 -1.91 7.66
C GLU A 426 24.78 -1.02 8.54
N GLN A 427 23.46 -1.00 8.33
CA GLN A 427 22.53 -0.21 9.14
C GLN A 427 22.51 -0.67 10.62
N ASN A 428 22.50 -1.98 10.86
CA ASN A 428 22.53 -2.54 12.20
C ASN A 428 23.86 -2.27 12.94
N ALA A 429 24.97 -2.12 12.21
CA ALA A 429 26.28 -1.83 12.79
C ALA A 429 26.56 -0.33 12.99
N ALA A 430 25.91 0.54 12.23
CA ALA A 430 26.13 1.99 12.24
C ALA A 430 25.67 2.62 13.57
N LYS A 431 26.46 3.56 14.07
CA LYS A 431 26.12 4.35 15.25
C LYS A 431 25.49 5.69 14.88
N SER A 432 25.67 6.10 13.63
CA SER A 432 25.07 7.32 13.06
C SER A 432 24.92 7.18 11.54
N VAL A 433 24.10 8.01 10.91
CA VAL A 433 23.85 7.98 9.47
C VAL A 433 25.11 8.34 8.64
N GLU A 434 26.01 9.12 9.22
CA GLU A 434 27.28 9.52 8.57
C GLU A 434 28.25 8.33 8.36
N GLU A 435 28.02 7.21 9.05
CA GLU A 435 28.78 5.97 8.85
C GLU A 435 28.26 5.17 7.63
N LEU A 436 27.10 5.54 7.06
CA LEU A 436 26.46 4.87 5.93
C LEU A 436 26.71 5.63 4.61
N SER A 437 26.82 4.91 3.51
CA SER A 437 27.00 5.54 2.19
C SER A 437 25.75 6.31 1.76
N MET A 438 24.59 5.71 1.89
CA MET A 438 23.27 6.27 1.52
C MET A 438 23.19 6.86 0.10
N LYS A 439 24.15 6.58 -0.78
CA LYS A 439 24.17 7.08 -2.15
C LYS A 439 22.96 6.59 -2.93
N ARG A 440 22.42 7.49 -3.78
CA ARG A 440 21.34 7.20 -4.72
C ARG A 440 21.95 6.78 -6.06
N ILE A 441 21.77 5.50 -6.43
CA ILE A 441 22.30 4.95 -7.69
C ILE A 441 21.13 4.58 -8.59
N ARG A 442 21.04 5.18 -9.77
CA ARG A 442 20.00 4.87 -10.76
C ARG A 442 20.21 3.47 -11.29
N LYS A 443 19.17 2.61 -11.20
CA LYS A 443 19.16 1.26 -11.77
C LYS A 443 18.82 1.29 -13.26
N ASP A 444 18.95 0.17 -13.94
CA ASP A 444 18.53 0.06 -15.35
C ASP A 444 17.05 0.38 -15.52
N SER A 445 16.22 -0.02 -14.57
CA SER A 445 14.78 0.28 -14.53
C SER A 445 14.48 1.78 -14.47
N PHE A 446 15.31 2.60 -13.83
CA PHE A 446 15.15 4.06 -13.84
C PHE A 446 15.18 4.62 -15.26
N TYR A 447 16.18 4.26 -16.03
CA TYR A 447 16.33 4.73 -17.42
C TYR A 447 15.26 4.15 -18.35
N TRP A 448 14.84 2.93 -18.11
CA TRP A 448 13.74 2.29 -18.84
C TRP A 448 12.42 3.02 -18.55
N TYR A 449 12.11 3.25 -17.29
CA TYR A 449 10.85 3.90 -16.87
C TYR A 449 10.79 5.35 -17.36
N GLN A 450 11.92 6.07 -17.32
CA GLN A 450 12.05 7.41 -17.93
C GLN A 450 11.65 7.40 -19.41
N LYS A 451 12.06 6.37 -20.18
CA LYS A 451 11.65 6.21 -21.58
C LYS A 451 10.16 5.91 -21.72
N VAL A 452 9.59 5.12 -20.82
CA VAL A 452 8.14 4.82 -20.81
C VAL A 452 7.34 6.09 -20.62
N ILE A 453 7.67 6.90 -19.60
CA ILE A 453 6.97 8.16 -19.31
C ILE A 453 7.08 9.16 -20.48
N ARG A 454 8.26 9.28 -21.08
CA ARG A 454 8.51 10.21 -22.20
C ARG A 454 7.95 9.75 -23.54
N SER A 455 7.50 8.50 -23.63
CA SER A 455 6.91 7.97 -24.85
C SER A 455 5.54 8.63 -25.10
N PRO A 456 5.20 8.98 -26.35
CA PRO A 456 3.90 9.56 -26.66
C PRO A 456 2.76 8.64 -26.23
N SER A 457 1.78 9.21 -25.54
CA SER A 457 0.56 8.48 -25.15
C SER A 457 -0.07 7.74 -26.34
N PRO A 458 -0.62 6.54 -26.17
CA PRO A 458 -1.40 5.82 -27.20
C PRO A 458 -2.50 6.68 -27.81
N ALA A 459 -3.12 7.58 -27.04
CA ALA A 459 -4.13 8.52 -27.57
C ALA A 459 -3.61 9.45 -28.68
N ASN A 460 -2.30 9.69 -28.78
CA ASN A 460 -1.69 10.46 -29.88
C ASN A 460 -1.25 9.59 -31.06
N ARG A 461 -1.34 8.25 -30.99
CA ARG A 461 -0.91 7.33 -32.07
C ARG A 461 -1.89 7.23 -33.24
N HIS A 462 -3.12 7.67 -33.09
CA HIS A 462 -4.07 7.75 -34.21
C HIS A 462 -3.74 8.87 -35.21
N LYS A 463 -2.72 9.72 -34.90
CA LYS A 463 -2.17 10.69 -35.84
C LYS A 463 -0.73 10.34 -36.17
N LYS A 464 -0.53 9.40 -37.12
CA LYS A 464 0.74 9.03 -37.79
C LYS A 464 1.86 8.50 -36.90
N ALA A 465 1.94 7.17 -36.73
CA ALA A 465 3.18 6.49 -36.32
C ALA A 465 3.96 6.03 -37.55
N PRO A 466 5.30 6.23 -37.60
CA PRO A 466 6.14 5.58 -38.62
C PRO A 466 6.16 4.05 -38.40
N GLU A 467 6.19 3.30 -39.49
CA GLU A 467 6.46 1.85 -39.48
C GLU A 467 7.80 1.61 -38.76
N GLY A 468 7.78 0.80 -37.69
CA GLY A 468 8.97 0.49 -36.86
C GLY A 468 8.84 0.84 -35.38
N SER A 469 7.70 1.35 -34.91
CA SER A 469 7.46 1.61 -33.50
C SER A 469 7.19 0.32 -32.71
N PHE A 470 7.50 0.32 -31.42
CA PHE A 470 7.34 -0.78 -30.45
C PHE A 470 5.97 -1.49 -30.49
N ALA A 471 4.90 -0.79 -30.89
CA ALA A 471 3.56 -1.35 -31.06
C ALA A 471 3.41 -2.30 -32.29
N ALA A 472 4.31 -2.24 -33.29
CA ALA A 472 4.28 -3.13 -34.43
C ALA A 472 4.88 -4.51 -34.11
N THR A 473 5.79 -4.58 -33.15
CA THR A 473 6.46 -5.82 -32.75
C THR A 473 5.53 -6.74 -31.93
N LEU A 474 4.50 -6.19 -31.27
CA LEU A 474 3.56 -6.97 -30.47
C LEU A 474 2.39 -7.57 -31.25
N ARG A 475 2.12 -7.10 -32.49
CA ARG A 475 1.07 -7.67 -33.35
C ARG A 475 1.52 -8.88 -34.17
N GLY A 476 2.78 -9.24 -34.11
CA GLY A 476 3.39 -10.33 -34.92
C GLY A 476 3.58 -11.66 -34.20
N LYS A 477 3.06 -11.81 -33.00
CA LYS A 477 3.09 -13.09 -32.26
C LYS A 477 1.69 -13.37 -31.71
N GLY A 478 0.78 -13.74 -32.58
CA GLY A 478 -0.49 -14.35 -32.30
C GLY A 478 -0.51 -15.73 -32.94
#